data_2221c3d7a5b32822d03e7ac4ecd159cc
#
_entry.id   2221c3d7a5b32822d03e7ac4ecd159cc
#
_cell.length_a   1.000
_cell.length_b   1.000
_cell.length_c   1.000
_cell.angle_alpha   90.00
_cell.angle_beta   90.00
_cell.angle_gamma   90.00
#
_symmetry.space_group_name_H-M   'P 1'
#
loop_
_entity.id
_entity.type
_entity.pdbx_description
1 polymer ?
#
loop_
_entity_poly.entity_id
_entity_poly.type
_entity_poly.pdbx_seq_one_letter_code
_entity_poly.pdbx_strand_id
1 'polypeptide(L)'
;MQITNTTDYALRIIDYLSEKGNLATEAELADNLKIPIRNISKIMNILKNNNLINSEMGFNGGYSLAKNPEGISYFDVISATESSMNLNKCLERNGVCSRNCIETCNVRKVLLKVQEDINQNLKNITFENSFNQSEIIEKRYL
;
A
#
# COMPACT_ATOMS: atom_id res chain seq x y z
N MET A 1 13.81 -6.35 -0.99
CA MET A 1 12.41 -5.88 -0.95
C MET A 1 12.34 -4.58 -1.72
N GLN A 2 11.45 -4.46 -2.68
CA GLN A 2 11.24 -3.26 -3.48
C GLN A 2 9.74 -3.14 -3.76
N ILE A 3 9.19 -1.96 -3.48
CA ILE A 3 7.80 -1.63 -3.78
C ILE A 3 7.68 -1.41 -5.30
N THR A 4 6.66 -2.00 -5.93
CA THR A 4 6.42 -1.82 -7.37
C THR A 4 5.88 -0.43 -7.69
N ASN A 5 6.00 0.01 -8.96
CA ASN A 5 5.38 1.27 -9.40
C ASN A 5 3.86 1.26 -9.21
N THR A 6 3.22 0.10 -9.33
CA THR A 6 1.77 -0.05 -9.09
C THR A 6 1.43 0.31 -7.65
N THR A 7 2.23 -0.18 -6.70
CA THR A 7 2.07 0.10 -5.27
C THR A 7 2.38 1.56 -4.94
N ASP A 8 3.46 2.13 -5.49
CA ASP A 8 3.78 3.55 -5.32
C ASP A 8 2.63 4.45 -5.80
N TYR A 9 2.09 4.18 -6.97
CA TYR A 9 0.95 4.93 -7.51
C TYR A 9 -0.32 4.74 -6.66
N ALA A 10 -0.59 3.53 -6.17
CA ALA A 10 -1.73 3.27 -5.31
C ALA A 10 -1.64 4.04 -3.98
N LEU A 11 -0.46 4.09 -3.36
CA LEU A 11 -0.22 4.87 -2.14
C LEU A 11 -0.48 6.37 -2.38
N ARG A 12 0.03 6.94 -3.48
CA ARG A 12 -0.22 8.34 -3.85
C ARG A 12 -1.69 8.63 -4.11
N ILE A 13 -2.43 7.70 -4.73
CA ILE A 13 -3.86 7.86 -4.98
C ILE A 13 -4.64 7.89 -3.68
N ILE A 14 -4.39 6.96 -2.75
CA ILE A 14 -5.07 6.92 -1.46
C ILE A 14 -4.75 8.18 -0.65
N ASP A 15 -3.49 8.61 -0.65
CA ASP A 15 -3.05 9.84 0.02
C ASP A 15 -3.79 11.07 -0.51
N TYR A 16 -3.83 11.24 -1.82
CA TYR A 16 -4.56 12.32 -2.48
C TYR A 16 -6.06 12.32 -2.16
N LEU A 17 -6.71 11.16 -2.19
CA LEU A 17 -8.13 11.02 -1.86
C LEU A 17 -8.39 11.32 -0.38
N SER A 18 -7.44 10.97 0.50
CA SER A 18 -7.50 11.28 1.93
C SER A 18 -7.48 12.79 2.19
N GLU A 19 -6.53 13.50 1.54
CA GLU A 19 -6.42 14.96 1.68
C GLU A 19 -7.62 15.70 1.07
N LYS A 20 -8.05 15.27 -0.11
CA LYS A 20 -9.14 15.91 -0.83
C LYS A 20 -10.50 15.77 -0.11
N GLY A 21 -10.78 14.62 0.49
CA GLY A 21 -12.02 14.32 1.19
C GLY A 21 -13.27 14.25 0.30
N ASN A 22 -13.12 14.34 -1.02
CA ASN A 22 -14.20 14.34 -2.01
C ASN A 22 -13.84 13.44 -3.20
N LEU A 23 -14.80 13.28 -4.14
CA LEU A 23 -14.61 12.54 -5.38
C LEU A 23 -13.48 13.12 -6.23
N ALA A 24 -12.66 12.26 -6.82
CA ALA A 24 -11.66 12.60 -7.83
C ALA A 24 -11.85 11.73 -9.08
N THR A 25 -11.71 12.32 -10.25
CA THR A 25 -11.75 11.61 -11.51
C THR A 25 -10.40 11.00 -11.88
N GLU A 26 -10.38 10.00 -12.77
CA GLU A 26 -9.11 9.43 -13.25
C GLU A 26 -8.20 10.48 -13.92
N ALA A 27 -8.79 11.40 -14.67
CA ALA A 27 -8.05 12.50 -15.31
C ALA A 27 -7.40 13.43 -14.29
N GLU A 28 -8.13 13.78 -13.23
CA GLU A 28 -7.62 14.59 -12.13
C GLU A 28 -6.46 13.90 -11.40
N LEU A 29 -6.62 12.61 -11.08
CA LEU A 29 -5.57 11.81 -10.44
C LEU A 29 -4.32 11.69 -11.33
N ALA A 30 -4.51 11.45 -12.63
CA ALA A 30 -3.40 11.36 -13.58
C ALA A 30 -2.60 12.67 -13.64
N ASP A 31 -3.30 13.81 -13.72
CA ASP A 31 -2.67 15.12 -13.86
C ASP A 31 -1.97 15.56 -12.57
N ASN A 32 -2.64 15.48 -11.42
CA ASN A 32 -2.07 15.92 -10.15
C ASN A 32 -0.93 15.02 -9.66
N LEU A 33 -1.06 13.71 -9.83
CA LEU A 33 -0.07 12.75 -9.32
C LEU A 33 1.01 12.37 -10.34
N LYS A 34 0.91 12.88 -11.57
CA LYS A 34 1.80 12.55 -12.70
C LYS A 34 1.88 11.04 -12.96
N ILE A 35 0.71 10.38 -12.85
CA ILE A 35 0.57 8.95 -13.13
C ILE A 35 0.04 8.79 -14.55
N PRO A 36 0.65 7.95 -15.41
CA PRO A 36 0.11 7.68 -16.74
C PRO A 36 -1.34 7.17 -16.65
N ILE A 37 -2.25 7.82 -17.39
CA ILE A 37 -3.70 7.53 -17.33
C ILE A 37 -4.02 6.03 -17.54
N ARG A 38 -3.26 5.36 -18.39
CA ARG A 38 -3.40 3.92 -18.64
C ARG A 38 -3.19 3.04 -17.39
N ASN A 39 -2.45 3.53 -16.39
CA ASN A 39 -2.18 2.81 -15.16
C ASN A 39 -3.28 3.06 -14.11
N ILE A 40 -3.94 4.21 -14.17
CA ILE A 40 -4.97 4.62 -13.20
C ILE A 40 -6.09 3.58 -13.15
N SER A 41 -6.73 3.29 -14.27
CA SER A 41 -7.90 2.38 -14.31
C SER A 41 -7.59 1.00 -13.73
N LYS A 42 -6.39 0.46 -14.00
CA LYS A 42 -5.95 -0.82 -13.43
C LYS A 42 -5.82 -0.74 -11.90
N ILE A 43 -5.19 0.34 -11.40
CA ILE A 43 -4.97 0.53 -9.98
C ILE A 43 -6.30 0.75 -9.26
N MET A 44 -7.20 1.57 -9.83
CA MET A 44 -8.53 1.81 -9.27
C MET A 44 -9.33 0.50 -9.14
N ASN A 45 -9.25 -0.39 -10.12
CA ASN A 45 -9.87 -1.72 -10.01
C ASN A 45 -9.28 -2.55 -8.86
N ILE A 46 -7.96 -2.55 -8.67
CA ILE A 46 -7.31 -3.26 -7.56
C ILE A 46 -7.80 -2.67 -6.21
N LEU A 47 -7.76 -1.36 -6.06
CA LEU A 47 -8.17 -0.69 -4.82
C LEU A 47 -9.67 -0.91 -4.51
N LYS A 48 -10.53 -0.86 -5.52
CA LYS A 48 -11.96 -1.11 -5.40
C LYS A 48 -12.25 -2.56 -4.97
N ASN A 49 -11.59 -3.54 -5.60
CA ASN A 49 -11.76 -4.95 -5.27
C ASN A 49 -11.29 -5.30 -3.85
N ASN A 50 -10.42 -4.47 -3.28
CA ASN A 50 -9.96 -4.60 -1.88
C ASN A 50 -10.73 -3.68 -0.91
N ASN A 51 -11.85 -3.09 -1.32
CA ASN A 51 -12.69 -2.22 -0.50
C ASN A 51 -11.94 -1.02 0.11
N LEU A 52 -10.97 -0.47 -0.61
CA LEU A 52 -10.22 0.71 -0.21
C LEU A 52 -10.83 2.00 -0.80
N ILE A 53 -11.48 1.89 -1.95
CA ILE A 53 -12.18 3.00 -2.61
C ILE A 53 -13.56 2.59 -3.09
N ASN A 54 -14.43 3.58 -3.26
CA ASN A 54 -15.71 3.49 -3.93
C ASN A 54 -15.65 4.20 -5.29
N SER A 55 -16.54 3.84 -6.20
CA SER A 55 -16.73 4.53 -7.49
C SER A 55 -18.16 4.99 -7.64
N GLU A 56 -18.34 6.24 -8.04
CA GLU A 56 -19.63 6.81 -8.40
C GLU A 56 -19.71 7.06 -9.92
N MET A 57 -20.79 6.62 -10.53
CA MET A 57 -21.03 6.79 -11.97
C MET A 57 -21.71 8.12 -12.25
N GLY A 58 -21.56 8.63 -13.47
CA GLY A 58 -22.26 9.80 -13.96
C GLY A 58 -21.37 11.01 -14.22
N PHE A 59 -22.00 12.13 -14.62
CA PHE A 59 -21.29 13.35 -15.00
C PHE A 59 -20.44 13.95 -13.86
N ASN A 60 -20.95 13.87 -12.62
CA ASN A 60 -20.24 14.29 -11.40
C ASN A 60 -19.64 13.10 -10.65
N GLY A 61 -19.40 11.99 -11.32
CA GLY A 61 -18.84 10.79 -10.75
C GLY A 61 -17.34 10.86 -10.51
N GLY A 62 -16.81 9.80 -9.94
CA GLY A 62 -15.39 9.67 -9.61
C GLY A 62 -15.15 8.61 -8.57
N TYR A 63 -14.05 8.74 -7.88
CA TYR A 63 -13.61 7.81 -6.84
C TYR A 63 -13.43 8.54 -5.50
N SER A 64 -13.80 7.88 -4.42
CA SER A 64 -13.60 8.33 -3.05
C SER A 64 -13.08 7.20 -2.18
N LEU A 65 -12.58 7.50 -0.99
CA LEU A 65 -12.21 6.46 -0.03
C LEU A 65 -13.45 5.69 0.42
N ALA A 66 -13.30 4.37 0.59
CA ALA A 66 -14.38 3.50 1.11
C ALA A 66 -14.51 3.57 2.64
N LYS A 67 -13.49 4.10 3.32
CA LYS A 67 -13.41 4.24 4.78
C LYS A 67 -12.75 5.57 5.13
N ASN A 68 -12.89 5.99 6.39
CA ASN A 68 -12.10 7.11 6.89
C ASN A 68 -10.59 6.83 6.77
N PRO A 69 -9.76 7.85 6.51
CA PRO A 69 -8.29 7.69 6.37
C PRO A 69 -7.63 7.00 7.56
N GLU A 70 -8.14 7.19 8.79
CA GLU A 70 -7.70 6.47 10.00
C GLU A 70 -7.91 4.95 9.95
N GLY A 71 -8.86 4.49 9.13
CA GLY A 71 -9.17 3.07 8.93
C GLY A 71 -8.46 2.43 7.75
N ILE A 72 -7.56 3.14 7.07
CA ILE A 72 -6.75 2.64 5.94
C ILE A 72 -5.28 2.76 6.30
N SER A 73 -4.61 1.62 6.46
CA SER A 73 -3.18 1.57 6.74
C SER A 73 -2.35 1.45 5.45
N TYR A 74 -1.07 1.80 5.54
CA TYR A 74 -0.10 1.52 4.46
C TYR A 74 -0.02 0.03 4.16
N PHE A 75 -0.16 -0.83 5.19
CA PHE A 75 -0.22 -2.27 5.01
C PHE A 75 -1.37 -2.70 4.08
N ASP A 76 -2.57 -2.12 4.23
CA ASP A 76 -3.74 -2.47 3.43
C ASP A 76 -3.50 -2.20 1.94
N VAL A 77 -2.93 -1.04 1.62
CA VAL A 77 -2.66 -0.66 0.22
C VAL A 77 -1.55 -1.51 -0.38
N ILE A 78 -0.45 -1.71 0.34
CA ILE A 78 0.69 -2.51 -0.14
C ILE A 78 0.27 -3.97 -0.34
N SER A 79 -0.45 -4.56 0.62
CA SER A 79 -0.91 -5.94 0.52
C SER A 79 -1.95 -6.17 -0.60
N ALA A 80 -2.71 -5.13 -0.97
CA ALA A 80 -3.65 -5.19 -2.09
C ALA A 80 -2.95 -5.17 -3.45
N THR A 81 -1.79 -4.55 -3.57
CA THR A 81 -1.10 -4.28 -4.84
C THR A 81 0.11 -5.18 -5.09
N GLU A 82 0.75 -5.67 -4.04
CA GLU A 82 1.90 -6.59 -4.16
C GLU A 82 1.45 -8.04 -4.17
N SER A 83 2.07 -8.86 -5.01
CA SER A 83 1.83 -10.30 -5.07
C SER A 83 2.31 -11.04 -3.83
N SER A 84 3.32 -10.51 -3.17
CA SER A 84 3.85 -11.02 -1.90
C SER A 84 4.53 -9.88 -1.13
N MET A 85 4.25 -9.79 0.16
CA MET A 85 4.92 -8.87 1.07
C MET A 85 6.11 -9.50 1.78
N ASN A 86 6.42 -10.75 1.51
CA ASN A 86 7.46 -11.48 2.21
C ASN A 86 8.86 -11.05 1.75
N LEU A 87 9.75 -10.85 2.71
CA LEU A 87 11.16 -10.52 2.46
C LEU A 87 11.90 -11.60 1.68
N ASN A 88 11.49 -12.85 1.82
CA ASN A 88 12.12 -13.99 1.15
C ASN A 88 11.08 -15.10 0.88
N LYS A 89 11.28 -15.83 -0.20
CA LYS A 89 10.42 -16.96 -0.60
C LYS A 89 10.24 -18.01 0.49
N CYS A 90 11.23 -18.24 1.35
CA CYS A 90 11.11 -19.20 2.44
C CYS A 90 10.14 -18.75 3.56
N LEU A 91 9.67 -17.49 3.54
CA LEU A 91 8.66 -16.97 4.46
C LEU A 91 7.23 -17.12 3.93
N GLU A 92 7.07 -17.47 2.66
CA GLU A 92 5.76 -17.72 2.08
C GLU A 92 5.11 -18.97 2.69
N ARG A 93 3.78 -19.05 2.64
CA ARG A 93 3.00 -20.15 3.21
C ARG A 93 3.44 -21.52 2.68
N ASN A 94 3.83 -21.60 1.40
CA ASN A 94 4.38 -22.79 0.75
C ASN A 94 5.87 -22.58 0.41
N GLY A 95 6.59 -21.88 1.30
CA GLY A 95 7.96 -21.49 1.06
C GLY A 95 8.88 -22.69 0.79
N VAL A 96 9.72 -22.55 -0.24
CA VAL A 96 10.69 -23.57 -0.63
C VAL A 96 12.06 -23.22 -0.07
N CYS A 97 12.69 -24.19 0.56
CA CYS A 97 14.07 -24.09 1.05
C CYS A 97 14.95 -25.10 0.30
N SER A 98 15.94 -24.62 -0.43
CA SER A 98 16.92 -25.48 -1.14
C SER A 98 17.73 -26.37 -0.19
N ARG A 99 17.82 -26.03 1.09
CA ARG A 99 18.50 -26.80 2.14
C ARG A 99 17.60 -27.74 2.92
N ASN A 100 16.28 -27.75 2.64
CA ASN A 100 15.28 -28.52 3.39
C ASN A 100 15.35 -28.34 4.93
N CYS A 101 15.66 -27.11 5.40
CA CYS A 101 15.84 -26.82 6.82
C CYS A 101 14.92 -25.68 7.32
N ILE A 102 13.70 -25.57 6.78
CA ILE A 102 12.78 -24.46 7.09
C ILE A 102 12.58 -24.31 8.60
N GLU A 103 12.37 -25.40 9.32
CA GLU A 103 12.07 -25.39 10.76
C GLU A 103 13.29 -25.04 11.63
N THR A 104 14.49 -25.44 11.20
CA THR A 104 15.74 -25.29 11.98
C THR A 104 16.60 -24.12 11.56
N CYS A 105 16.22 -23.40 10.49
CA CYS A 105 17.02 -22.35 9.90
C CYS A 105 17.02 -21.07 10.76
N ASN A 106 18.16 -20.71 11.33
CA ASN A 106 18.30 -19.49 12.11
C ASN A 106 18.14 -18.22 11.28
N VAL A 107 18.57 -18.24 10.00
CA VAL A 107 18.37 -17.09 9.08
C VAL A 107 16.89 -16.85 8.86
N ARG A 108 16.09 -17.91 8.64
CA ARG A 108 14.64 -17.78 8.49
C ARG A 108 13.98 -17.22 9.75
N LYS A 109 14.41 -17.65 10.94
CA LYS A 109 13.86 -17.15 12.21
C LYS A 109 14.09 -15.64 12.37
N VAL A 110 15.28 -15.16 12.01
CA VAL A 110 15.60 -13.72 12.04
C VAL A 110 14.76 -12.96 11.02
N LEU A 111 14.67 -13.47 9.77
CA LEU A 111 13.87 -12.82 8.72
C LEU A 111 12.38 -12.79 9.06
N LEU A 112 11.84 -13.83 9.72
CA LEU A 112 10.45 -13.83 10.21
C LEU A 112 10.22 -12.68 11.19
N LYS A 113 11.10 -12.51 12.16
CA LYS A 113 10.98 -11.41 13.13
C LYS A 113 11.01 -10.05 12.45
N VAL A 114 11.95 -9.83 11.55
CA VAL A 114 12.04 -8.56 10.77
C VAL A 114 10.76 -8.34 9.94
N GLN A 115 10.24 -9.41 9.32
CA GLN A 115 8.99 -9.35 8.56
C GLN A 115 7.80 -8.94 9.43
N GLU A 116 7.70 -9.50 10.63
CA GLU A 116 6.65 -9.16 11.59
C GLU A 116 6.75 -7.70 12.02
N ASP A 117 7.95 -7.21 12.31
CA ASP A 117 8.20 -5.81 12.69
C ASP A 117 7.81 -4.84 11.56
N ILE A 118 8.19 -5.16 10.30
CA ILE A 118 7.79 -4.38 9.12
C ILE A 118 6.26 -4.36 8.97
N ASN A 119 5.62 -5.52 9.02
CA ASN A 119 4.17 -5.63 8.87
C ASN A 119 3.44 -4.85 9.96
N GLN A 120 3.91 -4.93 11.20
CA GLN A 120 3.30 -4.20 12.32
C GLN A 120 3.48 -2.69 12.16
N ASN A 121 4.65 -2.23 11.77
CA ASN A 121 4.87 -0.81 11.50
C ASN A 121 3.95 -0.29 10.38
N LEU A 122 3.83 -1.02 9.27
CA LEU A 122 2.95 -0.63 8.16
C LEU A 122 1.47 -0.61 8.56
N LYS A 123 1.03 -1.49 9.46
CA LYS A 123 -0.35 -1.50 10.00
C LYS A 123 -0.63 -0.32 10.93
N ASN A 124 0.37 0.14 11.66
CA ASN A 124 0.23 1.25 12.60
C ASN A 124 0.26 2.62 11.91
N ILE A 125 0.73 2.70 10.66
CA ILE A 125 0.76 3.93 9.88
C ILE A 125 -0.50 3.97 9.01
N THR A 126 -1.39 4.91 9.31
CA THR A 126 -2.60 5.17 8.53
C THR A 126 -2.45 6.43 7.68
N PHE A 127 -3.34 6.63 6.72
CA PHE A 127 -3.33 7.85 5.90
C PHE A 127 -3.75 9.11 6.68
N GLU A 128 -4.41 8.97 7.81
CA GLU A 128 -4.70 10.08 8.73
C GLU A 128 -3.45 10.54 9.48
N ASN A 129 -2.61 9.62 9.94
CA ASN A 129 -1.44 9.96 10.76
C ASN A 129 -0.12 10.02 9.98
N SER A 130 -0.13 9.83 8.66
CA SER A 130 1.07 9.88 7.82
C SER A 130 1.79 11.22 7.88
N PHE A 131 1.05 12.33 7.95
CA PHE A 131 1.61 13.68 8.07
C PHE A 131 2.36 13.91 9.38
N ASN A 132 1.82 13.44 10.50
CA ASN A 132 2.45 13.60 11.81
C ASN A 132 3.76 12.81 11.92
N GLN A 133 3.91 11.75 11.12
CA GLN A 133 5.13 10.95 11.10
C GLN A 133 6.17 11.50 10.13
N SER A 134 5.79 12.24 9.08
CA SER A 134 6.73 12.87 8.16
C SER A 134 7.66 13.86 8.84
N GLU A 135 7.18 14.65 9.80
CA GLU A 135 8.02 15.55 10.60
C GLU A 135 9.08 14.81 11.44
N ILE A 136 8.77 13.61 11.89
CA ILE A 136 9.70 12.77 12.66
C ILE A 136 10.79 12.20 11.75
N ILE A 137 10.40 11.84 10.52
CA ILE A 137 11.29 11.28 9.51
C ILE A 137 12.26 12.35 9.00
N GLU A 138 11.77 13.58 8.69
CA GLU A 138 12.62 14.69 8.25
C GLU A 138 13.71 15.02 9.27
N LYS A 139 13.39 15.02 10.56
CA LYS A 139 14.37 15.24 11.64
C LYS A 139 15.40 14.13 11.78
N ARG A 140 15.16 12.96 11.24
CA ARG A 140 16.03 11.78 11.39
C ARG A 140 16.95 11.55 10.20
N TYR A 141 16.59 12.01 9.00
CA TYR A 141 17.27 11.72 7.74
C TYR A 141 17.76 12.97 6.98
N LEU A 142 17.48 14.16 7.48
CA LEU A 142 18.03 15.44 7.03
C LEU A 142 18.86 16.10 8.12
#